data_431e14d086eb685323b33fbb0ad7bd73
#
_entry.id   431e14d086eb685323b33fbb0ad7bd73
#
_cell.length_a   1.000
_cell.length_b   1.000
_cell.length_c   1.000
_cell.angle_alpha   90.00
_cell.angle_beta   90.00
_cell.angle_gamma   90.00
#
_symmetry.space_group_name_H-M   'P 1'
#
loop_
_entity.id
_entity.type
_entity.pdbx_description
1 polymer ?
#
loop_
_entity_poly.entity_id
_entity_poly.type
_entity_poly.pdbx_seq_one_letter_code
_entity_poly.pdbx_strand_id
1 'polypeptide(L)'
;MTIWSALAAVAAAFAITAVAMPLTQKLARRFNFMDVPARHKAHGRAVPLLGGCAILAGFLLPSVLALALVSVWAAQGAPAWLGGLAVHVPGAAGRVPMGLGILGGAVALHVLGLIDDRRALGPWIKLAAQLAICLIVVLAFNVRVLTAVSSAGSVILSVLWLAGITNAFNFLDNMDGLSAGVAAICCAALLGTALSMGQVFVSAWLCLLLGALLGFLPYNFPPARSFML
;
A
#
# COMPACT_ATOMS: atom_id res chain seq x y z
N MET A 1 -5.88 19.85 -4.32
CA MET A 1 -5.94 19.40 -2.90
C MET A 1 -5.28 20.49 -2.06
N THR A 2 -5.88 20.86 -0.93
CA THR A 2 -5.28 21.85 -0.01
C THR A 2 -4.21 21.17 0.85
N ILE A 3 -3.26 21.94 1.38
CA ILE A 3 -2.24 21.41 2.30
C ILE A 3 -2.90 20.78 3.54
N TRP A 4 -3.98 21.34 4.02
CA TRP A 4 -4.70 20.84 5.19
C TRP A 4 -5.37 19.48 4.95
N SER A 5 -5.99 19.28 3.76
CA SER A 5 -6.56 17.98 3.40
C SER A 5 -5.49 16.91 3.18
N ALA A 6 -4.32 17.29 2.66
CA ALA A 6 -3.18 16.38 2.53
C ALA A 6 -2.66 15.94 3.92
N LEU A 7 -2.41 16.91 4.80
CA LEU A 7 -1.97 16.63 6.17
C LEU A 7 -2.98 15.78 6.96
N ALA A 8 -4.28 16.05 6.80
CA ALA A 8 -5.33 15.26 7.44
C ALA A 8 -5.33 13.79 6.95
N ALA A 9 -5.15 13.56 5.64
CA ALA A 9 -5.07 12.22 5.08
C ALA A 9 -3.82 11.45 5.60
N VAL A 10 -2.66 12.11 5.62
CA VAL A 10 -1.43 11.54 6.19
C VAL A 10 -1.62 11.21 7.66
N ALA A 11 -2.16 12.15 8.44
CA ALA A 11 -2.37 11.97 9.89
C ALA A 11 -3.37 10.84 10.20
N ALA A 12 -4.45 10.73 9.42
CA ALA A 12 -5.43 9.66 9.59
C ALA A 12 -4.81 8.28 9.34
N ALA A 13 -4.11 8.09 8.22
CA ALA A 13 -3.45 6.83 7.90
C ALA A 13 -2.34 6.50 8.90
N PHE A 14 -1.55 7.50 9.32
CA PHE A 14 -0.54 7.36 10.37
C PHE A 14 -1.16 6.86 11.67
N ALA A 15 -2.23 7.50 12.15
CA ALA A 15 -2.89 7.15 13.39
C ALA A 15 -3.45 5.73 13.35
N ILE A 16 -4.11 5.34 12.24
CA ILE A 16 -4.65 3.99 12.07
C ILE A 16 -3.52 2.96 12.12
N THR A 17 -2.43 3.17 11.39
CA THR A 17 -1.28 2.26 11.40
C THR A 17 -0.65 2.18 12.80
N ALA A 18 -0.39 3.32 13.43
CA ALA A 18 0.23 3.36 14.76
C ALA A 18 -0.62 2.66 15.83
N VAL A 19 -1.95 2.78 15.76
CA VAL A 19 -2.89 2.07 16.65
C VAL A 19 -2.97 0.58 16.30
N ALA A 20 -2.90 0.22 15.01
CA ALA A 20 -2.92 -1.18 14.58
C ALA A 20 -1.64 -1.95 14.97
N MET A 21 -0.48 -1.28 15.05
CA MET A 21 0.81 -1.93 15.32
C MET A 21 0.84 -2.76 16.62
N PRO A 22 0.42 -2.27 17.79
CA PRO A 22 0.37 -3.11 19.00
C PRO A 22 -0.53 -4.32 18.86
N LEU A 23 -1.64 -4.19 18.10
CA LEU A 23 -2.57 -5.29 17.83
C LEU A 23 -1.92 -6.34 16.94
N THR A 24 -1.30 -5.95 15.83
CA THR A 24 -0.61 -6.88 14.92
C THR A 24 0.55 -7.59 15.63
N GLN A 25 1.30 -6.91 16.50
CA GLN A 25 2.33 -7.54 17.33
C GLN A 25 1.76 -8.59 18.29
N LYS A 26 0.61 -8.31 18.92
CA LYS A 26 -0.08 -9.30 19.79
C LYS A 26 -0.56 -10.51 18.98
N LEU A 27 -1.14 -10.26 17.79
CA LEU A 27 -1.59 -11.33 16.88
C LEU A 27 -0.40 -12.17 16.39
N ALA A 28 0.72 -11.53 15.99
CA ALA A 28 1.93 -12.22 15.58
C ALA A 28 2.43 -13.19 16.66
N ARG A 29 2.48 -12.74 17.91
CA ARG A 29 2.85 -13.61 19.05
C ARG A 29 1.84 -14.73 19.27
N ARG A 30 0.54 -14.45 19.19
CA ARG A 30 -0.54 -15.44 19.40
C ARG A 30 -0.54 -16.54 18.34
N PHE A 31 -0.29 -16.16 17.07
CA PHE A 31 -0.30 -17.08 15.93
C PHE A 31 1.08 -17.59 15.54
N ASN A 32 2.10 -17.29 16.34
CA ASN A 32 3.50 -17.69 16.11
C ASN A 32 4.07 -17.21 14.76
N PHE A 33 3.69 -16.00 14.34
CA PHE A 33 4.30 -15.27 13.22
C PHE A 33 5.49 -14.45 13.74
N MET A 34 6.59 -15.15 14.04
CA MET A 34 7.78 -14.57 14.66
C MET A 34 9.01 -14.90 13.82
N ASP A 35 9.85 -13.93 13.53
CA ASP A 35 11.18 -14.18 13.03
C ASP A 35 12.11 -14.55 14.19
N VAL A 36 12.58 -15.80 14.19
CA VAL A 36 13.41 -16.36 15.26
C VAL A 36 14.87 -16.19 14.89
N PRO A 37 15.76 -15.81 15.85
CA PRO A 37 17.19 -15.70 15.61
C PRO A 37 17.77 -17.03 15.06
N ALA A 38 18.58 -16.91 13.99
CA ALA A 38 19.34 -18.02 13.41
C ALA A 38 20.81 -17.59 13.27
N ARG A 39 21.74 -18.53 13.14
CA ARG A 39 23.19 -18.28 13.09
C ARG A 39 23.64 -17.23 12.05
N HIS A 40 22.81 -17.01 11.03
CA HIS A 40 23.07 -16.06 9.93
C HIS A 40 22.25 -14.77 10.02
N LYS A 41 21.45 -14.57 11.09
CA LYS A 41 20.61 -13.39 11.27
C LYS A 41 21.23 -12.40 12.25
N ALA A 42 21.18 -11.10 11.93
CA ALA A 42 21.79 -10.04 12.69
C ALA A 42 21.12 -9.72 14.03
N HIS A 43 19.87 -10.20 14.27
CA HIS A 43 19.13 -9.89 15.50
C HIS A 43 19.17 -11.05 16.50
N GLY A 44 19.36 -10.69 17.81
CA GLY A 44 19.46 -11.65 18.92
C GLY A 44 18.15 -11.97 19.62
N ARG A 45 16.98 -11.51 19.12
CA ARG A 45 15.66 -11.70 19.71
C ARG A 45 14.62 -12.02 18.66
N ALA A 46 13.56 -12.74 19.05
CA ALA A 46 12.42 -12.99 18.16
C ALA A 46 11.62 -11.69 17.91
N VAL A 47 11.36 -11.36 16.63
CA VAL A 47 10.69 -10.14 16.19
C VAL A 47 9.37 -10.50 15.49
N PRO A 48 8.24 -9.81 15.83
CA PRO A 48 6.96 -10.02 15.17
C PRO A 48 6.96 -9.62 13.69
N LEU A 49 6.37 -10.45 12.81
CA LEU A 49 6.38 -10.28 11.36
C LEU A 49 5.14 -9.55 10.80
N LEU A 50 4.06 -9.34 11.49
CA LEU A 50 2.80 -8.81 10.91
C LEU A 50 2.75 -7.26 10.77
N GLY A 51 3.87 -6.58 10.60
CA GLY A 51 3.90 -5.12 10.42
C GLY A 51 3.20 -4.65 9.15
N GLY A 52 3.32 -5.41 8.07
CA GLY A 52 2.63 -5.13 6.81
C GLY A 52 1.10 -5.15 6.92
N CYS A 53 0.53 -5.95 7.83
CA CYS A 53 -0.91 -5.91 8.11
C CYS A 53 -1.34 -4.55 8.68
N ALA A 54 -0.52 -3.91 9.51
CA ALA A 54 -0.83 -2.58 10.04
C ALA A 54 -0.72 -1.49 8.96
N ILE A 55 0.30 -1.58 8.09
CA ILE A 55 0.43 -0.67 6.93
C ILE A 55 -0.79 -0.83 6.02
N LEU A 56 -1.15 -2.08 5.70
CA LEU A 56 -2.31 -2.34 4.85
C LEU A 56 -3.60 -1.80 5.48
N ALA A 57 -3.82 -1.96 6.77
CA ALA A 57 -4.98 -1.41 7.47
C ALA A 57 -5.01 0.12 7.40
N GLY A 58 -3.87 0.78 7.66
CA GLY A 58 -3.74 2.24 7.59
C GLY A 58 -3.97 2.83 6.20
N PHE A 59 -3.66 2.07 5.17
CA PHE A 59 -3.91 2.46 3.78
C PHE A 59 -5.33 2.06 3.32
N LEU A 60 -5.75 0.82 3.56
CA LEU A 60 -6.98 0.23 3.05
C LEU A 60 -8.23 0.89 3.65
N LEU A 61 -8.30 1.02 4.97
CA LEU A 61 -9.51 1.50 5.65
C LEU A 61 -9.91 2.91 5.21
N PRO A 62 -9.02 3.93 5.22
CA PRO A 62 -9.40 5.25 4.76
C PRO A 62 -9.60 5.31 3.24
N SER A 63 -8.91 4.48 2.45
CA SER A 63 -9.12 4.41 1.01
C SER A 63 -10.51 3.87 0.66
N VAL A 64 -10.95 2.79 1.28
CA VAL A 64 -12.30 2.23 1.09
C VAL A 64 -13.35 3.24 1.51
N LEU A 65 -13.18 3.89 2.67
CA LEU A 65 -14.08 4.93 3.12
C LEU A 65 -14.16 6.09 2.11
N ALA A 66 -13.01 6.56 1.61
CA ALA A 66 -12.98 7.63 0.62
C ALA A 66 -13.68 7.25 -0.69
N LEU A 67 -13.46 6.03 -1.20
CA LEU A 67 -14.16 5.54 -2.40
C LEU A 67 -15.67 5.43 -2.18
N ALA A 68 -16.10 4.94 -1.01
CA ALA A 68 -17.52 4.86 -0.66
C ALA A 68 -18.16 6.25 -0.57
N LEU A 69 -17.51 7.20 0.13
CA LEU A 69 -18.02 8.59 0.23
C LEU A 69 -18.10 9.27 -1.12
N VAL A 70 -17.07 9.13 -1.97
CA VAL A 70 -17.07 9.67 -3.33
C VAL A 70 -18.21 9.12 -4.16
N SER A 71 -18.52 7.82 -4.04
CA SER A 71 -19.64 7.19 -4.74
C SER A 71 -21.00 7.77 -4.28
N VAL A 72 -21.17 7.95 -2.96
CA VAL A 72 -22.38 8.55 -2.39
C VAL A 72 -22.53 10.02 -2.83
N TRP A 73 -21.45 10.79 -2.75
CA TRP A 73 -21.47 12.21 -3.12
C TRP A 73 -21.66 12.43 -4.63
N ALA A 74 -21.21 11.52 -5.46
CA ALA A 74 -21.47 11.58 -6.89
C ALA A 74 -22.97 11.35 -7.22
N ALA A 75 -23.66 10.52 -6.41
CA ALA A 75 -25.07 10.23 -6.58
C ALA A 75 -26.00 11.26 -5.93
N GLN A 76 -25.65 11.79 -4.75
CA GLN A 76 -26.51 12.63 -3.93
C GLN A 76 -26.11 14.13 -3.90
N GLY A 77 -24.95 14.46 -4.47
CA GLY A 77 -24.33 15.77 -4.41
C GLY A 77 -23.28 15.87 -3.31
N ALA A 78 -22.22 16.63 -3.62
CA ALA A 78 -21.11 16.84 -2.69
C ALA A 78 -21.54 17.82 -1.58
N PRO A 79 -21.21 17.54 -0.29
CA PRO A 79 -21.56 18.43 0.81
C PRO A 79 -20.78 19.76 0.72
N ALA A 80 -21.39 20.86 1.16
CA ALA A 80 -20.82 22.22 1.03
C ALA A 80 -19.46 22.38 1.73
N TRP A 81 -19.20 21.64 2.81
CA TRP A 81 -17.91 21.69 3.53
C TRP A 81 -16.72 21.15 2.72
N LEU A 82 -16.95 20.39 1.65
CA LEU A 82 -15.87 19.97 0.74
C LEU A 82 -15.24 21.15 0.00
N GLY A 83 -15.94 22.28 -0.12
CA GLY A 83 -15.41 23.47 -0.79
C GLY A 83 -14.89 23.17 -2.19
N GLY A 84 -13.66 23.61 -2.49
CA GLY A 84 -13.01 23.40 -3.80
C GLY A 84 -12.72 21.94 -4.16
N LEU A 85 -12.83 20.99 -3.23
CA LEU A 85 -12.67 19.56 -3.54
C LEU A 85 -13.93 18.96 -4.21
N ALA A 86 -15.09 19.60 -4.08
CA ALA A 86 -16.35 19.11 -4.66
C ALA A 86 -16.27 18.96 -6.19
N VAL A 87 -15.53 19.83 -6.88
CA VAL A 87 -15.31 19.77 -8.35
C VAL A 87 -14.62 18.48 -8.80
N HIS A 88 -13.88 17.81 -7.93
CA HIS A 88 -13.16 16.57 -8.23
C HIS A 88 -13.99 15.29 -7.99
N VAL A 89 -15.16 15.40 -7.32
CA VAL A 89 -16.00 14.24 -6.99
C VAL A 89 -16.43 13.43 -8.22
N PRO A 90 -16.93 14.02 -9.33
CA PRO A 90 -17.31 13.22 -10.50
C PRO A 90 -16.11 12.48 -11.12
N GLY A 91 -14.96 13.14 -11.23
CA GLY A 91 -13.74 12.54 -11.75
C GLY A 91 -13.20 11.40 -10.87
N ALA A 92 -13.29 11.56 -9.56
CA ALA A 92 -12.90 10.52 -8.61
C ALA A 92 -13.87 9.34 -8.63
N ALA A 93 -15.19 9.58 -8.78
CA ALA A 93 -16.21 8.54 -8.91
C ALA A 93 -15.97 7.65 -10.14
N GLY A 94 -15.60 8.24 -11.28
CA GLY A 94 -15.22 7.47 -12.47
C GLY A 94 -13.99 6.57 -12.28
N ARG A 95 -13.18 6.82 -11.25
CA ARG A 95 -11.98 6.02 -10.91
C ARG A 95 -12.20 5.00 -9.79
N VAL A 96 -13.40 4.90 -9.23
CA VAL A 96 -13.73 3.93 -8.18
C VAL A 96 -13.41 2.48 -8.58
N PRO A 97 -13.77 1.99 -9.79
CA PRO A 97 -13.41 0.63 -10.19
C PRO A 97 -11.89 0.39 -10.19
N MET A 98 -11.11 1.34 -10.74
CA MET A 98 -9.64 1.29 -10.70
C MET A 98 -9.12 1.26 -9.26
N GLY A 99 -9.66 2.10 -8.39
CA GLY A 99 -9.31 2.14 -6.97
C GLY A 99 -9.56 0.81 -6.28
N LEU A 100 -10.73 0.21 -6.48
CA LEU A 100 -11.07 -1.11 -5.94
C LEU A 100 -10.15 -2.20 -6.48
N GLY A 101 -9.76 -2.13 -7.76
CA GLY A 101 -8.79 -3.04 -8.36
C GLY A 101 -7.42 -2.96 -7.71
N ILE A 102 -6.91 -1.75 -7.46
CA ILE A 102 -5.62 -1.54 -6.76
C ILE A 102 -5.69 -2.08 -5.33
N LEU A 103 -6.76 -1.78 -4.58
CA LEU A 103 -6.93 -2.27 -3.21
C LEU A 103 -7.07 -3.79 -3.16
N GLY A 104 -7.86 -4.36 -4.07
CA GLY A 104 -8.01 -5.81 -4.20
C GLY A 104 -6.69 -6.51 -4.54
N GLY A 105 -5.92 -5.95 -5.47
CA GLY A 105 -4.58 -6.42 -5.82
C GLY A 105 -3.61 -6.34 -4.64
N ALA A 106 -3.61 -5.23 -3.91
CA ALA A 106 -2.78 -5.07 -2.72
C ALA A 106 -3.11 -6.10 -1.63
N VAL A 107 -4.40 -6.33 -1.37
CA VAL A 107 -4.85 -7.37 -0.43
C VAL A 107 -4.44 -8.76 -0.91
N ALA A 108 -4.64 -9.08 -2.19
CA ALA A 108 -4.30 -10.39 -2.75
C ALA A 108 -2.79 -10.67 -2.68
N LEU A 109 -1.94 -9.69 -3.03
CA LEU A 109 -0.49 -9.79 -2.92
C LEU A 109 -0.03 -9.90 -1.46
N HIS A 110 -0.67 -9.16 -0.54
CA HIS A 110 -0.37 -9.26 0.89
C HIS A 110 -0.72 -10.63 1.46
N VAL A 111 -1.89 -11.17 1.12
CA VAL A 111 -2.30 -12.53 1.53
C VAL A 111 -1.34 -13.58 0.96
N LEU A 112 -0.91 -13.44 -0.30
CA LEU A 112 0.10 -14.31 -0.91
C LEU A 112 1.42 -14.25 -0.12
N GLY A 113 1.87 -13.05 0.28
CA GLY A 113 3.06 -12.87 1.14
C GLY A 113 2.91 -13.59 2.48
N LEU A 114 1.79 -13.40 3.19
CA LEU A 114 1.52 -14.08 4.46
C LEU A 114 1.49 -15.62 4.33
N ILE A 115 1.00 -16.14 3.21
CA ILE A 115 1.02 -17.59 2.94
C ILE A 115 2.46 -18.06 2.72
N ASP A 116 3.25 -17.32 1.94
CA ASP A 116 4.65 -17.64 1.65
C ASP A 116 5.51 -17.65 2.92
N ASP A 117 5.33 -16.65 3.80
CA ASP A 117 6.02 -16.58 5.09
C ASP A 117 5.68 -17.75 6.02
N ARG A 118 4.45 -18.24 5.94
CA ARG A 118 4.02 -19.37 6.76
C ARG A 118 4.38 -20.73 6.17
N ARG A 119 4.36 -20.83 4.85
CA ARG A 119 4.62 -22.04 4.08
C ARG A 119 5.35 -21.65 2.82
N ALA A 120 6.67 -21.72 2.83
CA ALA A 120 7.50 -21.36 1.66
C ALA A 120 6.94 -22.00 0.38
N LEU A 121 6.33 -21.19 -0.49
CA LEU A 121 5.68 -21.62 -1.73
C LEU A 121 6.69 -22.04 -2.81
N GLY A 122 7.92 -21.64 -2.63
CA GLY A 122 8.92 -21.75 -3.66
C GLY A 122 8.84 -20.60 -4.72
N PRO A 123 9.97 -20.26 -5.34
CA PRO A 123 10.09 -19.03 -6.13
C PRO A 123 9.18 -19.01 -7.36
N TRP A 124 9.00 -20.14 -8.03
CA TRP A 124 8.21 -20.20 -9.26
C TRP A 124 6.72 -20.11 -9.01
N ILE A 125 6.20 -20.75 -7.94
CA ILE A 125 4.78 -20.70 -7.57
C ILE A 125 4.43 -19.28 -7.10
N LYS A 126 5.28 -18.69 -6.24
CA LYS A 126 5.13 -17.30 -5.79
C LYS A 126 5.08 -16.33 -6.97
N LEU A 127 6.04 -16.42 -7.89
CA LEU A 127 6.12 -15.56 -9.07
C LEU A 127 4.89 -15.74 -9.98
N ALA A 128 4.48 -16.98 -10.26
CA ALA A 128 3.30 -17.26 -11.08
C ALA A 128 2.02 -16.67 -10.47
N ALA A 129 1.83 -16.80 -9.14
CA ALA A 129 0.70 -16.21 -8.44
C ALA A 129 0.74 -14.67 -8.47
N GLN A 130 1.90 -14.06 -8.28
CA GLN A 130 2.08 -12.60 -8.40
C GLN A 130 1.74 -12.11 -9.81
N LEU A 131 2.25 -12.77 -10.86
CA LEU A 131 1.94 -12.41 -12.24
C LEU A 131 0.45 -12.55 -12.56
N ALA A 132 -0.22 -13.60 -12.05
CA ALA A 132 -1.66 -13.79 -12.23
C ALA A 132 -2.47 -12.68 -11.54
N ILE A 133 -2.14 -12.31 -10.31
CA ILE A 133 -2.80 -11.21 -9.59
C ILE A 133 -2.59 -9.88 -10.34
N CYS A 134 -1.35 -9.57 -10.74
CA CYS A 134 -1.02 -8.36 -11.49
C CYS A 134 -1.77 -8.32 -12.84
N LEU A 135 -1.86 -9.45 -13.54
CA LEU A 135 -2.58 -9.55 -14.81
C LEU A 135 -4.08 -9.27 -14.64
N ILE A 136 -4.70 -9.81 -13.59
CA ILE A 136 -6.11 -9.54 -13.27
C ILE A 136 -6.30 -8.03 -12.99
N VAL A 137 -5.44 -7.42 -12.18
CA VAL A 137 -5.53 -5.97 -11.86
C VAL A 137 -5.39 -5.12 -13.12
N VAL A 138 -4.44 -5.46 -13.99
CA VAL A 138 -4.18 -4.73 -15.24
C VAL A 138 -5.35 -4.87 -16.22
N LEU A 139 -5.87 -6.07 -16.42
CA LEU A 139 -6.91 -6.33 -17.42
C LEU A 139 -8.31 -5.93 -16.95
N ALA A 140 -8.70 -6.34 -15.73
CA ALA A 140 -10.06 -6.13 -15.23
C ALA A 140 -10.31 -4.68 -14.79
N PHE A 141 -9.27 -3.99 -14.28
CA PHE A 141 -9.39 -2.65 -13.71
C PHE A 141 -8.63 -1.57 -14.48
N ASN A 142 -8.04 -1.94 -15.63
CA ASN A 142 -7.31 -1.04 -16.52
C ASN A 142 -6.18 -0.24 -15.80
N VAL A 143 -5.52 -0.87 -14.83
CA VAL A 143 -4.38 -0.27 -14.12
C VAL A 143 -3.13 -0.43 -14.99
N ARG A 144 -2.80 0.60 -15.79
CA ARG A 144 -1.69 0.56 -16.73
C ARG A 144 -0.64 1.61 -16.42
N VAL A 145 0.62 1.21 -16.45
CA VAL A 145 1.77 2.08 -16.16
C VAL A 145 2.17 2.91 -17.38
N LEU A 146 2.19 2.30 -18.56
CA LEU A 146 2.61 2.94 -19.82
C LEU A 146 1.52 2.80 -20.87
N THR A 147 0.86 3.91 -21.18
CA THR A 147 -0.23 3.95 -22.18
C THR A 147 0.22 4.48 -23.55
N ALA A 148 1.47 4.94 -23.66
CA ALA A 148 2.05 5.49 -24.90
C ALA A 148 2.49 4.41 -25.91
N VAL A 149 2.49 3.14 -25.53
CA VAL A 149 2.83 1.98 -26.37
C VAL A 149 1.58 1.24 -26.81
N SER A 150 1.72 0.23 -27.68
CA SER A 150 0.58 -0.61 -28.07
C SER A 150 -0.17 -1.21 -26.87
N SER A 151 -1.45 -1.50 -27.04
CA SER A 151 -2.30 -2.03 -25.94
C SER A 151 -1.70 -3.31 -25.32
N ALA A 152 -1.20 -4.23 -26.13
CA ALA A 152 -0.54 -5.45 -25.67
C ALA A 152 0.78 -5.14 -24.93
N GLY A 153 1.60 -4.25 -25.49
CA GLY A 153 2.85 -3.80 -24.86
C GLY A 153 2.59 -3.15 -23.50
N SER A 154 1.56 -2.29 -23.39
CA SER A 154 1.16 -1.66 -22.15
C SER A 154 0.77 -2.69 -21.07
N VAL A 155 0.01 -3.74 -21.43
CA VAL A 155 -0.35 -4.82 -20.51
C VAL A 155 0.90 -5.56 -20.00
N ILE A 156 1.74 -6.01 -20.92
CA ILE A 156 2.96 -6.77 -20.58
C ILE A 156 3.87 -5.94 -19.66
N LEU A 157 4.16 -4.69 -20.04
CA LEU A 157 5.00 -3.81 -19.26
C LEU A 157 4.41 -3.51 -17.88
N SER A 158 3.09 -3.32 -17.79
CA SER A 158 2.43 -3.07 -16.50
C SER A 158 2.50 -4.28 -15.56
N VAL A 159 2.28 -5.48 -16.08
CA VAL A 159 2.37 -6.72 -15.27
C VAL A 159 3.80 -6.94 -14.78
N LEU A 160 4.78 -6.82 -15.69
CA LEU A 160 6.19 -6.98 -15.32
C LEU A 160 6.65 -5.91 -14.32
N TRP A 161 6.21 -4.66 -14.49
CA TRP A 161 6.51 -3.57 -13.58
C TRP A 161 5.93 -3.82 -12.19
N LEU A 162 4.65 -4.17 -12.09
CA LEU A 162 4.00 -4.42 -10.80
C LEU A 162 4.65 -5.61 -10.07
N ALA A 163 4.87 -6.72 -10.76
CA ALA A 163 5.54 -7.88 -10.19
C ALA A 163 7.00 -7.57 -9.82
N GLY A 164 7.73 -6.85 -10.68
CA GLY A 164 9.11 -6.44 -10.46
C GLY A 164 9.26 -5.55 -9.23
N ILE A 165 8.44 -4.51 -9.09
CA ILE A 165 8.46 -3.63 -7.92
C ILE A 165 8.08 -4.39 -6.65
N THR A 166 7.07 -5.27 -6.70
CA THR A 166 6.69 -6.11 -5.54
C THR A 166 7.87 -6.94 -5.05
N ASN A 167 8.60 -7.60 -5.96
CA ASN A 167 9.78 -8.39 -5.60
C ASN A 167 10.95 -7.52 -5.15
N ALA A 168 11.16 -6.35 -5.78
CA ALA A 168 12.22 -5.42 -5.37
C ALA A 168 12.03 -4.95 -3.92
N PHE A 169 10.82 -4.57 -3.52
CA PHE A 169 10.53 -4.19 -2.13
C PHE A 169 10.63 -5.38 -1.17
N ASN A 170 10.28 -6.59 -1.59
CA ASN A 170 10.50 -7.78 -0.79
C ASN A 170 12.00 -8.05 -0.55
N PHE A 171 12.87 -7.82 -1.55
CA PHE A 171 14.32 -7.86 -1.37
C PHE A 171 14.87 -6.76 -0.47
N LEU A 172 14.30 -5.55 -0.53
CA LEU A 172 14.70 -4.43 0.33
C LEU A 172 14.33 -4.64 1.80
N ASP A 173 13.38 -5.53 2.10
CA ASP A 173 12.92 -5.80 3.48
C ASP A 173 13.86 -6.75 4.25
N ASN A 174 15.14 -6.74 3.92
CA ASN A 174 16.20 -7.50 4.59
C ASN A 174 16.94 -6.71 5.69
N MET A 175 16.63 -5.42 5.87
CA MET A 175 17.26 -4.52 6.85
C MET A 175 16.22 -3.65 7.52
N ASP A 176 16.43 -3.41 8.83
CA ASP A 176 15.58 -2.55 9.65
C ASP A 176 15.39 -1.16 9.02
N GLY A 177 14.13 -0.76 8.80
CA GLY A 177 13.76 0.54 8.28
C GLY A 177 14.01 0.76 6.79
N LEU A 178 14.71 -0.12 6.09
CA LEU A 178 15.15 0.12 4.70
C LEU A 178 13.96 0.14 3.74
N SER A 179 13.18 -0.92 3.69
CA SER A 179 12.05 -1.05 2.75
C SER A 179 11.00 0.04 2.99
N ALA A 180 10.56 0.21 4.24
CA ALA A 180 9.58 1.23 4.60
C ALA A 180 10.12 2.66 4.39
N GLY A 181 11.41 2.90 4.69
CA GLY A 181 12.05 4.20 4.49
C GLY A 181 12.16 4.58 3.01
N VAL A 182 12.63 3.66 2.16
CA VAL A 182 12.70 3.87 0.71
C VAL A 182 11.30 4.09 0.14
N ALA A 183 10.31 3.29 0.55
CA ALA A 183 8.93 3.46 0.13
C ALA A 183 8.38 4.85 0.52
N ALA A 184 8.65 5.32 1.74
CA ALA A 184 8.21 6.64 2.21
C ALA A 184 8.85 7.78 1.41
N ILE A 185 10.14 7.69 1.11
CA ILE A 185 10.86 8.70 0.29
C ILE A 185 10.30 8.72 -1.13
N CYS A 186 10.14 7.56 -1.78
CA CYS A 186 9.55 7.45 -3.12
C CYS A 186 8.12 8.01 -3.13
N CYS A 187 7.32 7.67 -2.12
CA CYS A 187 5.95 8.14 -1.98
C CYS A 187 5.89 9.66 -1.82
N ALA A 188 6.76 10.25 -1.02
CA ALA A 188 6.86 11.70 -0.84
C ALA A 188 7.26 12.42 -2.15
N ALA A 189 8.23 11.89 -2.89
CA ALA A 189 8.66 12.45 -4.17
C ALA A 189 7.52 12.40 -5.23
N LEU A 190 6.84 11.26 -5.33
CA LEU A 190 5.68 11.08 -6.22
C LEU A 190 4.51 11.98 -5.80
N LEU A 191 4.30 12.17 -4.50
CA LEU A 191 3.27 13.09 -3.98
C LEU A 191 3.56 14.53 -4.40
N GLY A 192 4.80 14.99 -4.28
CA GLY A 192 5.20 16.31 -4.75
C GLY A 192 4.90 16.52 -6.24
N THR A 193 5.22 15.53 -7.06
CA THR A 193 4.92 15.54 -8.51
C THR A 193 3.40 15.53 -8.77
N ALA A 194 2.64 14.66 -8.09
CA ALA A 194 1.19 14.56 -8.27
C ALA A 194 0.47 15.86 -7.86
N LEU A 195 0.92 16.50 -6.78
CA LEU A 195 0.40 17.79 -6.33
C LEU A 195 0.69 18.90 -7.33
N SER A 196 1.91 18.98 -7.87
CA SER A 196 2.28 19.99 -8.88
C SER A 196 1.49 19.84 -10.18
N MET A 197 1.09 18.62 -10.52
CA MET A 197 0.25 18.30 -11.68
C MET A 197 -1.26 18.40 -11.40
N GLY A 198 -1.68 18.76 -10.20
CA GLY A 198 -3.10 18.85 -9.82
C GLY A 198 -3.83 17.51 -9.77
N GLN A 199 -3.12 16.39 -9.66
CA GLN A 199 -3.68 15.03 -9.65
C GLN A 199 -4.26 14.66 -8.28
N VAL A 200 -5.42 15.20 -7.93
CA VAL A 200 -6.02 15.08 -6.59
C VAL A 200 -6.24 13.62 -6.15
N PHE A 201 -6.74 12.75 -7.04
CA PHE A 201 -6.98 11.34 -6.73
C PHE A 201 -5.67 10.61 -6.38
N VAL A 202 -4.64 10.76 -7.19
CA VAL A 202 -3.33 10.12 -6.95
C VAL A 202 -2.68 10.71 -5.70
N SER A 203 -2.75 12.02 -5.51
CA SER A 203 -2.20 12.70 -4.33
C SER A 203 -2.85 12.20 -3.04
N ALA A 204 -4.18 12.01 -3.02
CA ALA A 204 -4.88 11.49 -1.85
C ALA A 204 -4.38 10.07 -1.47
N TRP A 205 -4.20 9.20 -2.46
CA TRP A 205 -3.70 7.85 -2.23
C TRP A 205 -2.25 7.82 -1.76
N LEU A 206 -1.41 8.67 -2.33
CA LEU A 206 -0.02 8.82 -1.88
C LEU A 206 0.07 9.38 -0.45
N CYS A 207 -0.81 10.33 -0.07
CA CYS A 207 -0.91 10.80 1.31
C CYS A 207 -1.27 9.66 2.29
N LEU A 208 -2.25 8.82 1.94
CA LEU A 208 -2.66 7.69 2.78
C LEU A 208 -1.54 6.65 2.91
N LEU A 209 -0.88 6.32 1.80
CA LEU A 209 0.24 5.37 1.82
C LEU A 209 1.42 5.93 2.61
N LEU A 210 1.79 7.19 2.39
CA LEU A 210 2.85 7.86 3.15
C LEU A 210 2.55 7.87 4.64
N GLY A 211 1.33 8.22 5.04
CA GLY A 211 0.89 8.20 6.42
C GLY A 211 1.00 6.81 7.05
N ALA A 212 0.57 5.77 6.34
CA ALA A 212 0.66 4.39 6.80
C ALA A 212 2.13 3.96 7.00
N LEU A 213 3.02 4.28 6.05
CA LEU A 213 4.45 3.98 6.15
C LEU A 213 5.11 4.73 7.32
N LEU A 214 4.80 6.01 7.49
CA LEU A 214 5.32 6.80 8.61
C LEU A 214 4.80 6.30 9.97
N GLY A 215 3.57 5.78 10.04
CA GLY A 215 3.02 5.15 11.25
C GLY A 215 3.69 3.83 11.61
N PHE A 216 4.20 3.09 10.63
CA PHE A 216 4.95 1.85 10.82
C PHE A 216 6.41 2.08 11.17
N LEU A 217 7.05 3.08 10.56
CA LEU A 217 8.50 3.31 10.63
C LEU A 217 9.07 3.35 12.07
N PRO A 218 8.42 3.97 13.07
CA PRO A 218 8.92 3.97 14.45
C PRO A 218 9.05 2.58 15.10
N TYR A 219 8.33 1.58 14.56
CA TYR A 219 8.40 0.19 15.03
C TYR A 219 9.42 -0.64 14.25
N ASN A 220 9.77 -0.21 13.05
CA ASN A 220 10.71 -0.89 12.15
C ASN A 220 12.11 -0.22 12.12
N PHE A 221 12.26 0.98 12.71
CA PHE A 221 13.56 1.65 12.80
C PHE A 221 14.52 0.89 13.73
N PRO A 222 15.83 0.85 13.44
CA PRO A 222 16.81 0.10 14.25
C PRO A 222 16.85 0.54 15.72
N PRO A 223 16.84 -0.39 16.68
CA PRO A 223 16.63 -1.83 16.56
C PRO A 223 15.14 -2.17 16.40
N ALA A 224 14.75 -2.79 15.29
CA ALA A 224 13.36 -3.01 14.94
C ALA A 224 12.60 -3.81 16.00
N ARG A 225 11.36 -3.37 16.28
CA ARG A 225 10.40 -4.02 17.18
C ARG A 225 9.35 -4.82 16.43
N SER A 226 9.28 -4.65 15.10
CA SER A 226 8.41 -5.39 14.19
C SER A 226 9.00 -5.34 12.79
N PHE A 227 8.94 -6.46 12.07
CA PHE A 227 9.27 -6.52 10.65
C PHE A 227 8.00 -6.40 9.80
N MET A 228 8.17 -6.07 8.51
CA MET A 228 7.05 -5.89 7.61
C MET A 228 6.40 -7.24 7.30
N LEU A 229 7.21 -8.19 6.85
CA LEU A 229 6.92 -9.61 6.65
C LEU A 229 8.13 -10.44 7.03
#